data_1bcdbf33b0819e0f0b9251a8877f959d
#
_entry.id   1bcdbf33b0819e0f0b9251a8877f959d
#
_cell.length_a   1.000
_cell.length_b   1.000
_cell.length_c   1.000
_cell.angle_alpha   90.00
_cell.angle_beta   90.00
_cell.angle_gamma   90.00
#
_symmetry.space_group_name_H-M   'P 1'
#
loop_
_entity.id
_entity.type
_entity.pdbx_description
1 polymer ?
#
loop_
_entity_poly.entity_id
_entity_poly.type
_entity_poly.pdbx_seq_one_letter_code
_entity_poly.pdbx_strand_id
1 'polypeptide(L)'
;MGYLQTIAPSLTLPIIQSDIIVPLLQLAADQIPNIRFNVAKALEVLATTFSSTPEGREFIKQKIIPTLEQQKNDGDADVRYFAVRASQRALSLLGMTGMQLRWI
;
A
#
# COMPACT_ATOMS: atom_id res chain seq x y z
N MET A 1 -0.98 -11.11 8.24
CA MET A 1 -1.03 -10.50 6.88
C MET A 1 -1.00 -11.54 5.76
N GLY A 2 -0.58 -12.76 6.05
CA GLY A 2 -0.65 -13.84 5.06
C GLY A 2 -2.05 -14.11 4.55
N TYR A 3 -3.04 -13.98 5.43
CA TYR A 3 -4.44 -14.14 5.06
C TYR A 3 -4.85 -13.17 3.93
N LEU A 4 -4.51 -11.89 4.08
CA LEU A 4 -4.83 -10.88 3.07
C LEU A 4 -4.11 -11.17 1.76
N GLN A 5 -2.83 -11.55 1.84
CA GLN A 5 -2.06 -11.90 0.65
C GLN A 5 -2.65 -13.08 -0.11
N THR A 6 -3.27 -14.02 0.61
CA THR A 6 -3.86 -15.21 0.00
C THR A 6 -5.18 -14.91 -0.69
N ILE A 7 -6.04 -14.09 -0.08
CA ILE A 7 -7.41 -13.90 -0.56
C ILE A 7 -7.63 -12.62 -1.36
N ALA A 8 -6.68 -11.66 -1.33
CA ALA A 8 -6.86 -10.38 -2.03
C ALA A 8 -7.23 -10.54 -3.51
N PRO A 9 -6.63 -11.48 -4.28
CA PRO A 9 -6.99 -11.61 -5.69
C PRO A 9 -8.44 -12.01 -5.95
N SER A 10 -9.13 -12.60 -4.96
CA SER A 10 -10.52 -13.00 -5.12
C SER A 10 -11.51 -11.98 -4.56
N LEU A 11 -11.03 -10.85 -4.00
CA LEU A 11 -11.88 -9.80 -3.46
C LEU A 11 -12.11 -8.71 -4.51
N THR A 12 -13.28 -8.06 -4.46
CA THR A 12 -13.56 -6.93 -5.33
C THR A 12 -13.04 -5.64 -4.70
N LEU A 13 -12.76 -4.64 -5.54
CA LEU A 13 -12.29 -3.35 -5.06
C LEU A 13 -13.26 -2.67 -4.08
N PRO A 14 -14.59 -2.64 -4.32
CA PRO A 14 -15.50 -2.06 -3.33
C PRO A 14 -15.41 -2.70 -1.94
N ILE A 15 -15.23 -4.02 -1.86
CA ILE A 15 -15.07 -4.70 -0.59
C ILE A 15 -13.78 -4.27 0.10
N ILE A 16 -12.67 -4.20 -0.66
CA ILE A 16 -11.40 -3.74 -0.13
C ILE A 16 -11.51 -2.31 0.40
N GLN A 17 -12.15 -1.41 -0.37
CA GLN A 17 -12.28 -0.01 0.04
C GLN A 17 -13.12 0.17 1.29
N SER A 18 -14.21 -0.59 1.44
CA SER A 18 -15.12 -0.38 2.56
C SER A 18 -14.76 -1.20 3.80
N ASP A 19 -14.31 -2.45 3.62
CA ASP A 19 -14.23 -3.40 4.72
C ASP A 19 -12.81 -3.70 5.16
N ILE A 20 -11.80 -3.48 4.31
CA ILE A 20 -10.44 -3.91 4.56
C ILE A 20 -9.48 -2.74 4.70
N ILE A 21 -9.59 -1.73 3.84
CA ILE A 21 -8.59 -0.66 3.79
C ILE A 21 -8.57 0.17 5.08
N VAL A 22 -9.72 0.47 5.68
CA VAL A 22 -9.75 1.30 6.89
C VAL A 22 -9.05 0.62 8.06
N PRO A 23 -9.36 -0.65 8.40
CA PRO A 23 -8.60 -1.34 9.45
C PRO A 23 -7.11 -1.46 9.11
N LEU A 24 -6.78 -1.72 7.84
CA LEU A 24 -5.40 -1.86 7.42
C LEU A 24 -4.62 -0.55 7.60
N LEU A 25 -5.21 0.58 7.22
CA LEU A 25 -4.57 1.88 7.39
C LEU A 25 -4.40 2.24 8.87
N GLN A 26 -5.31 1.80 9.73
CA GLN A 26 -5.16 1.97 11.17
C GLN A 26 -3.96 1.20 11.71
N LEU A 27 -3.72 0.00 11.21
CA LEU A 27 -2.56 -0.80 11.59
C LEU A 27 -1.24 -0.18 11.13
N ALA A 28 -1.27 0.69 10.11
CA ALA A 28 -0.07 1.40 9.68
C ALA A 28 0.47 2.34 10.75
N ALA A 29 -0.34 2.71 11.73
CA ALA A 29 0.07 3.55 12.86
C ALA A 29 0.21 2.76 14.17
N ASP A 30 0.18 1.43 14.12
CA ASP A 30 0.32 0.58 15.30
C ASP A 30 1.69 0.78 15.95
N GLN A 31 1.75 0.59 17.28
CA GLN A 31 2.98 0.77 18.03
C GLN A 31 4.03 -0.29 17.73
N ILE A 32 3.64 -1.45 17.22
CA ILE A 32 4.53 -2.57 16.97
C ILE A 32 5.09 -2.48 15.55
N PRO A 33 6.43 -2.35 15.38
CA PRO A 33 7.02 -2.22 14.05
C PRO A 33 6.71 -3.40 13.13
N ASN A 34 6.66 -4.63 13.65
CA ASN A 34 6.31 -5.81 12.85
C ASN A 34 4.94 -5.67 12.19
N ILE A 35 3.98 -5.06 12.89
CA ILE A 35 2.65 -4.81 12.33
C ILE A 35 2.75 -3.76 11.23
N ARG A 36 3.48 -2.66 11.48
CA ARG A 36 3.59 -1.57 10.50
C ARG A 36 4.24 -2.03 9.20
N PHE A 37 5.34 -2.79 9.24
CA PHE A 37 5.94 -3.20 7.98
C PHE A 37 5.11 -4.27 7.26
N ASN A 38 4.34 -5.08 7.99
CA ASN A 38 3.41 -6.01 7.33
C ASN A 38 2.28 -5.27 6.61
N VAL A 39 1.88 -4.10 7.11
CA VAL A 39 0.95 -3.23 6.37
C VAL A 39 1.57 -2.80 5.05
N ALA A 40 2.84 -2.37 5.05
CA ALA A 40 3.52 -1.99 3.81
C ALA A 40 3.52 -3.14 2.80
N LYS A 41 3.79 -4.37 3.26
CA LYS A 41 3.79 -5.55 2.40
C LYS A 41 2.39 -5.84 1.84
N ALA A 42 1.35 -5.69 2.67
CA ALA A 42 -0.03 -5.90 2.24
C ALA A 42 -0.45 -4.84 1.21
N LEU A 43 -0.04 -3.59 1.42
CA LEU A 43 -0.36 -2.51 0.47
C LEU A 43 0.31 -2.77 -0.88
N GLU A 44 1.52 -3.32 -0.90
CA GLU A 44 2.16 -3.71 -2.16
C GLU A 44 1.34 -4.78 -2.89
N VAL A 45 0.84 -5.79 -2.18
CA VAL A 45 0.00 -6.82 -2.77
C VAL A 45 -1.29 -6.23 -3.34
N LEU A 46 -1.94 -5.34 -2.60
CA LEU A 46 -3.16 -4.69 -3.07
C LEU A 46 -2.89 -3.84 -4.32
N ALA A 47 -1.77 -3.11 -4.34
CA ALA A 47 -1.40 -2.33 -5.51
C ALA A 47 -1.23 -3.24 -6.74
N THR A 48 -0.52 -4.36 -6.57
CA THR A 48 -0.33 -5.31 -7.66
C THR A 48 -1.66 -5.86 -8.15
N THR A 49 -2.56 -6.18 -7.22
CA THR A 49 -3.85 -6.79 -7.55
C THR A 49 -4.75 -5.83 -8.34
N PHE A 50 -4.77 -4.55 -7.96
CA PHE A 50 -5.75 -3.61 -8.50
C PHE A 50 -5.19 -2.61 -9.51
N SER A 51 -3.95 -2.79 -9.97
CA SER A 51 -3.32 -1.84 -10.89
C SER A 51 -3.86 -1.94 -12.32
N SER A 52 -4.65 -2.95 -12.64
CA SER A 52 -5.10 -3.20 -14.03
C SER A 52 -6.34 -2.41 -14.41
N THR A 53 -7.05 -1.79 -13.47
CA THR A 53 -8.26 -1.01 -13.77
C THR A 53 -8.06 0.46 -13.44
N PRO A 54 -8.79 1.38 -14.11
CA PRO A 54 -8.70 2.80 -13.78
C PRO A 54 -9.11 3.09 -12.33
N GLU A 55 -10.16 2.46 -11.85
CA GLU A 55 -10.65 2.63 -10.48
C GLU A 55 -9.61 2.12 -9.47
N GLY A 56 -8.99 0.98 -9.78
CA GLY A 56 -7.95 0.42 -8.92
C GLY A 56 -6.72 1.31 -8.86
N ARG A 57 -6.31 1.88 -10.01
CA ARG A 57 -5.19 2.81 -10.04
C ARG A 57 -5.47 4.08 -9.25
N GLU A 58 -6.69 4.60 -9.32
CA GLU A 58 -7.07 5.76 -8.51
C GLU A 58 -7.05 5.44 -7.03
N PHE A 59 -7.52 4.25 -6.65
CA PHE A 59 -7.44 3.76 -5.29
C PHE A 59 -5.98 3.70 -4.78
N ILE A 60 -5.07 3.21 -5.61
CA ILE A 60 -3.65 3.17 -5.28
C ILE A 60 -3.12 4.57 -5.01
N LYS A 61 -3.43 5.53 -5.89
CA LYS A 61 -2.98 6.93 -5.74
C LYS A 61 -3.53 7.58 -4.49
N GLN A 62 -4.78 7.34 -4.15
CA GLN A 62 -5.46 8.06 -3.07
C GLN A 62 -5.24 7.44 -1.71
N LYS A 63 -5.07 6.11 -1.62
CA LYS A 63 -5.03 5.41 -0.34
C LYS A 63 -3.70 4.70 -0.08
N ILE A 64 -3.12 4.07 -1.08
CA ILE A 64 -1.95 3.23 -0.88
C ILE A 64 -0.68 4.07 -0.86
N ILE A 65 -0.45 4.87 -1.89
CA ILE A 65 0.77 5.67 -2.00
C ILE A 65 0.93 6.67 -0.84
N PRO A 66 -0.11 7.45 -0.46
CA PRO A 66 0.07 8.36 0.67
C PRO A 66 0.47 7.65 1.97
N THR A 67 -0.10 6.49 2.25
CA THR A 67 0.25 5.72 3.45
C THR A 67 1.70 5.23 3.39
N LEU A 68 2.13 4.72 2.25
CA LEU A 68 3.51 4.27 2.06
C LEU A 68 4.50 5.43 2.15
N GLU A 69 4.16 6.59 1.61
CA GLU A 69 5.00 7.78 1.72
C GLU A 69 5.19 8.19 3.19
N GLN A 70 4.15 8.08 4.00
CA GLN A 70 4.24 8.31 5.44
C GLN A 70 5.16 7.29 6.11
N GLN A 71 5.02 6.02 5.75
CA GLN A 71 5.82 4.95 6.34
C GLN A 71 7.30 5.03 5.95
N LYS A 72 7.64 5.69 4.86
CA LYS A 72 9.04 5.93 4.47
C LYS A 72 9.78 6.80 5.48
N ASN A 73 9.05 7.53 6.32
CA ASN A 73 9.61 8.36 7.38
C ASN A 73 9.49 7.74 8.76
N ASP A 74 9.14 6.45 8.84
CA ASP A 74 8.97 5.74 10.11
C ASP A 74 10.29 5.69 10.87
N GLY A 75 10.20 5.66 12.21
CA GLY A 75 11.38 5.54 13.06
C GLY A 75 12.07 4.18 12.98
N ASP A 76 11.36 3.14 12.54
CA ASP A 76 11.90 1.79 12.44
C ASP A 76 12.49 1.54 11.06
N ALA A 77 13.71 0.99 11.01
CA ALA A 77 14.43 0.77 9.76
C ALA A 77 13.73 -0.25 8.86
N ASP A 78 13.14 -1.29 9.44
CA ASP A 78 12.45 -2.31 8.65
C ASP A 78 11.17 -1.76 8.03
N VAL A 79 10.43 -0.94 8.78
CA VAL A 79 9.25 -0.28 8.24
C VAL A 79 9.64 0.60 7.05
N ARG A 80 10.70 1.42 7.21
CA ARG A 80 11.18 2.26 6.11
C ARG A 80 11.55 1.43 4.89
N TYR A 81 12.28 0.33 5.10
CA TYR A 81 12.74 -0.52 4.01
C TYR A 81 11.56 -1.05 3.19
N PHE A 82 10.59 -1.67 3.86
CA PHE A 82 9.44 -2.24 3.16
C PHE A 82 8.53 -1.17 2.56
N ALA A 83 8.44 0.00 3.18
CA ALA A 83 7.66 1.12 2.64
C ALA A 83 8.28 1.66 1.34
N VAL A 84 9.60 1.83 1.31
CA VAL A 84 10.30 2.27 0.11
C VAL A 84 10.09 1.26 -1.03
N ARG A 85 10.28 -0.02 -0.73
CA ARG A 85 10.11 -1.08 -1.71
C ARG A 85 8.69 -1.12 -2.26
N ALA A 86 7.69 -1.07 -1.38
CA ALA A 86 6.29 -1.11 -1.77
C ALA A 86 5.89 0.14 -2.57
N SER A 87 6.40 1.30 -2.16
CA SER A 87 6.14 2.55 -2.87
C SER A 87 6.71 2.52 -4.29
N GLN A 88 7.94 2.05 -4.45
CA GLN A 88 8.55 1.90 -5.76
C GLN A 88 7.74 0.96 -6.66
N ARG A 89 7.27 -0.15 -6.09
CA ARG A 89 6.44 -1.09 -6.83
C ARG A 89 5.13 -0.46 -7.26
N ALA A 90 4.45 0.24 -6.35
CA ALA A 90 3.18 0.89 -6.64
C ALA A 90 3.33 1.93 -7.74
N LEU A 91 4.38 2.76 -7.66
CA LEU A 91 4.64 3.77 -8.69
C LEU A 91 4.95 3.14 -10.04
N SER A 92 5.72 2.04 -10.04
CA SER A 92 6.02 1.31 -11.26
C SER A 92 4.76 0.75 -11.91
N LEU A 93 3.85 0.21 -11.11
CA LEU A 93 2.58 -0.32 -11.62
C LEU A 93 1.69 0.76 -12.24
N LEU A 94 1.81 2.00 -11.75
CA LEU A 94 1.10 3.15 -12.32
C LEU A 94 1.82 3.76 -13.52
N GLY A 95 3.02 3.29 -13.86
CA GLY A 95 3.85 3.90 -14.89
C GLY A 95 4.43 5.24 -14.48
N MET A 96 4.59 5.48 -13.18
CA MET A 96 5.10 6.74 -12.63
C MET A 96 6.48 6.54 -12.03
N THR A 97 7.28 7.61 -12.03
CA THR A 97 8.57 7.64 -11.35
C THR A 97 8.49 8.57 -10.15
N GLY A 98 9.50 8.53 -9.28
CA GLY A 98 9.58 9.45 -8.16
C GLY A 98 9.58 10.91 -8.60
N MET A 99 10.19 11.20 -9.77
CA MET A 99 10.21 12.56 -10.31
C MET A 99 8.81 13.01 -10.73
N GLN A 100 8.03 12.11 -11.35
CA GLN A 100 6.66 12.43 -11.73
C GLN A 100 5.77 12.67 -10.51
N LEU A 101 5.97 11.88 -9.46
CA LEU A 101 5.22 12.04 -8.23
C LEU A 101 5.46 13.42 -7.60
N ARG A 102 6.65 13.98 -7.75
CA ARG A 102 6.97 15.30 -7.17
C ARG A 102 6.13 16.43 -7.78
N TRP A 103 5.57 16.23 -8.94
CA TRP A 103 4.74 17.23 -9.62
C TRP A 103 3.25 17.07 -9.33
N ILE A 104 2.89 16.06 -8.61
CA ILE A 104 1.51 15.80 -8.19
C ILE A 104 1.28 16.35 -6.79
#